data_d2fd0e411d5d9f49f3396ce024d0eaaa
#
_entry.id   d2fd0e411d5d9f49f3396ce024d0eaaa
#
_cell.length_a   1.000
_cell.length_b   1.000
_cell.length_c   1.000
_cell.angle_alpha   90.00
_cell.angle_beta   90.00
_cell.angle_gamma   90.00
#
_symmetry.space_group_name_H-M   'P 1'
#
loop_
_entity.id
_entity.type
_entity.pdbx_description
1 polymer ?
#
loop_
_entity_poly.entity_id
_entity_poly.type
_entity_poly.pdbx_seq_one_letter_code
_entity_poly.pdbx_strand_id
1 'polypeptide(L)'
;MSGSALRVRHFAANDSVFINDDYLIKGVAGAIVWKLLRDHQHTGRVDFTNRELRLDPDLRLPDVADNLEARLLLLQRRLQENCPHIHIEKTGRGRFRLCVLRPVVLEDA
;
A
#
# COMPACT_ATOMS: atom_id res chain seq x y z
N MET A 1 -16.39 -3.47 21.63
CA MET A 1 -16.30 -2.57 20.61
C MET A 1 -15.08 -2.70 19.75
N SER A 2 -15.18 -3.54 18.99
CA SER A 2 -14.08 -3.80 18.19
C SER A 2 -14.10 -2.89 17.06
N GLY A 3 -13.95 -2.31 16.55
CA GLY A 3 -14.14 -1.54 15.39
C GLY A 3 -13.36 -0.28 15.32
N SER A 4 -12.31 -0.16 16.08
CA SER A 4 -11.48 1.00 15.91
C SER A 4 -10.84 0.98 14.53
N ALA A 5 -10.98 2.07 13.80
CA ALA A 5 -10.42 2.19 12.47
C ALA A 5 -8.89 2.32 12.55
N LEU A 6 -8.23 1.79 11.53
CA LEU A 6 -6.80 2.00 11.37
C LEU A 6 -6.60 3.39 10.77
N ARG A 7 -5.77 4.20 11.38
CA ARG A 7 -5.44 5.52 10.85
C ARG A 7 -4.19 5.38 10.00
N VAL A 8 -4.30 5.67 8.73
CA VAL A 8 -3.18 5.61 7.81
C VAL A 8 -2.83 7.04 7.39
N ARG A 9 -1.64 7.49 7.74
CA ARG A 9 -1.18 8.84 7.42
C ARG A 9 -0.09 8.78 6.38
N HIS A 10 -0.21 9.65 5.40
CA HIS A 10 0.75 9.74 4.30
C HIS A 10 1.36 11.13 4.26
N PHE A 11 2.68 11.20 4.19
CA PHE A 11 3.42 12.45 4.06
C PHE A 11 3.99 12.57 2.66
N ALA A 12 3.49 13.53 1.90
CA ALA A 12 3.85 13.65 0.50
C ALA A 12 5.33 13.97 0.26
N ALA A 13 6.00 14.54 1.25
CA ALA A 13 7.38 14.95 1.09
C ALA A 13 8.30 13.78 0.72
N ASN A 14 8.08 12.61 1.31
CA ASN A 14 8.92 11.45 1.06
C ASN A 14 8.12 10.16 0.96
N ASP A 15 6.80 10.27 0.79
CA ASP A 15 5.87 9.13 0.72
C ASP A 15 5.94 8.24 1.95
N SER A 16 6.23 8.80 3.11
CA SER A 16 6.19 8.06 4.36
C SER A 16 4.76 7.71 4.72
N VAL A 17 4.55 6.49 5.17
CA VAL A 17 3.24 6.00 5.60
C VAL A 17 3.34 5.52 7.03
N PHE A 18 2.41 5.99 7.86
CA PHE A 18 2.29 5.59 9.27
C PHE A 18 0.93 4.95 9.48
N ILE A 19 0.88 3.90 10.28
CA ILE A 19 -0.37 3.24 10.66
C ILE A 19 -0.48 3.35 12.18
N ASN A 20 -1.54 4.03 12.64
CA ASN A 20 -1.75 4.28 14.08
C ASN A 20 -0.53 4.87 14.75
N ASP A 21 0.11 5.84 14.06
CA ASP A 21 1.31 6.54 14.54
C ASP A 21 2.59 5.70 14.52
N ASP A 22 2.53 4.46 14.03
CA ASP A 22 3.72 3.64 13.85
C ASP A 22 4.20 3.72 12.42
N TYR A 23 5.48 3.99 12.25
CA TYR A 23 6.07 4.06 10.92
C TYR A 23 5.98 2.70 10.22
N LEU A 24 5.50 2.72 8.99
CA LEU A 24 5.43 1.50 8.18
C LEU A 24 6.53 1.46 7.12
N ILE A 25 6.53 2.41 6.22
CA ILE A 25 7.43 2.39 5.07
C ILE A 25 7.44 3.77 4.41
N LYS A 26 8.44 4.05 3.60
CA LYS A 26 8.53 5.30 2.86
C LYS A 26 9.00 5.05 1.43
N GLY A 27 9.12 6.12 0.66
CA GLY A 27 9.60 6.06 -0.71
C GLY A 27 8.59 5.43 -1.64
N VAL A 28 9.07 4.80 -2.71
CA VAL A 28 8.18 4.22 -3.72
C VAL A 28 7.22 3.19 -3.12
N ALA A 29 7.69 2.36 -2.20
CA ALA A 29 6.81 1.38 -1.56
C ALA A 29 5.72 2.06 -0.74
N GLY A 30 6.04 3.20 -0.12
CA GLY A 30 5.02 4.00 0.58
C GLY A 30 3.98 4.56 -0.37
N ALA A 31 4.42 5.07 -1.51
CA ALA A 31 3.51 5.57 -2.53
C ALA A 31 2.61 4.44 -3.05
N ILE A 32 3.14 3.24 -3.20
CA ILE A 32 2.36 2.10 -3.66
C ILE A 32 1.26 1.76 -2.66
N VAL A 33 1.59 1.58 -1.39
CA VAL A 33 0.57 1.20 -0.41
C VAL A 33 -0.48 2.29 -0.26
N TRP A 34 -0.08 3.56 -0.35
CA TRP A 34 -1.02 4.67 -0.29
C TRP A 34 -2.01 4.62 -1.46
N LYS A 35 -1.52 4.37 -2.68
CA LYS A 35 -2.39 4.23 -3.84
C LYS A 35 -3.37 3.07 -3.67
N LEU A 36 -2.90 1.92 -3.22
CA LEU A 36 -3.76 0.76 -3.05
C LEU A 36 -4.88 1.04 -2.05
N LEU A 37 -4.54 1.66 -0.93
CA LEU A 37 -5.53 1.99 0.09
C LEU A 37 -6.52 3.03 -0.39
N ARG A 38 -6.07 4.03 -1.14
CA ARG A 38 -6.96 5.05 -1.71
C ARG A 38 -7.95 4.41 -2.68
N ASP A 39 -7.47 3.56 -3.58
CA ASP A 39 -8.37 2.91 -4.54
C ASP A 39 -9.37 2.00 -3.83
N HIS A 40 -8.93 1.30 -2.81
CA HIS A 40 -9.81 0.49 -1.99
C HIS A 40 -10.87 1.33 -1.29
N GLN A 41 -10.47 2.46 -0.74
CA GLN A 41 -11.38 3.34 -0.01
C GLN A 41 -12.43 3.96 -0.93
N HIS A 42 -12.01 4.35 -2.15
CA HIS A 42 -12.91 5.03 -3.08
C HIS A 42 -13.85 4.10 -3.84
N THR A 43 -13.38 2.92 -4.20
CA THR A 43 -14.14 2.04 -5.09
C THR A 43 -14.33 0.63 -4.55
N GLY A 44 -13.76 0.31 -3.39
CA GLY A 44 -13.81 -1.06 -2.86
C GLY A 44 -12.90 -2.02 -3.60
N ARG A 45 -12.01 -1.51 -4.41
CA ARG A 45 -11.16 -2.31 -5.25
C ARG A 45 -10.16 -3.11 -4.43
N VAL A 46 -10.00 -4.40 -4.75
CA VAL A 46 -9.05 -5.27 -4.06
C VAL A 46 -8.04 -5.92 -5.01
N ASP A 47 -8.37 -6.05 -6.28
CA ASP A 47 -7.47 -6.70 -7.24
C ASP A 47 -6.66 -5.67 -8.02
N PHE A 48 -5.36 -5.89 -8.07
CA PHE A 48 -4.41 -4.97 -8.70
C PHE A 48 -3.41 -5.74 -9.53
N THR A 49 -2.73 -5.04 -10.45
CA THR A 49 -1.70 -5.62 -11.29
C THR A 49 -0.42 -4.79 -11.21
N ASN A 50 0.71 -5.47 -11.44
CA ASN A 50 1.99 -4.76 -11.50
C ASN A 50 2.00 -3.75 -12.64
N ARG A 51 1.33 -4.10 -13.74
CA ARG A 51 1.30 -3.23 -14.91
C ARG A 51 0.68 -1.88 -14.60
N GLU A 52 -0.45 -1.87 -13.88
CA GLU A 52 -1.09 -0.59 -13.57
C GLU A 52 -0.21 0.26 -12.66
N LEU A 53 0.55 -0.35 -11.77
CA LEU A 53 1.49 0.40 -10.95
C LEU A 53 2.60 1.02 -11.79
N ARG A 54 3.11 0.27 -12.77
CA ARG A 54 4.17 0.80 -13.64
C ARG A 54 3.68 1.95 -14.51
N LEU A 55 2.40 1.95 -14.87
CA LEU A 55 1.82 2.98 -15.73
C LEU A 55 1.26 4.16 -14.96
N ASP A 56 1.21 4.10 -13.65
CA ASP A 56 0.65 5.16 -12.84
C ASP A 56 1.64 6.32 -12.72
N PRO A 57 1.31 7.50 -13.28
CA PRO A 57 2.24 8.63 -13.24
C PRO A 57 2.47 9.17 -11.84
N ASP A 58 1.54 8.94 -10.92
CA ASP A 58 1.67 9.45 -9.56
C ASP A 58 2.69 8.67 -8.74
N LEU A 59 2.99 7.45 -9.14
CA LEU A 59 3.96 6.62 -8.41
C LEU A 59 5.40 6.95 -8.76
N ARG A 60 5.63 7.59 -9.90
CA ARG A 60 6.98 8.00 -10.34
C ARG A 60 7.98 6.86 -10.26
N LEU A 61 7.57 5.68 -10.72
CA LEU A 61 8.48 4.54 -10.74
C LEU A 61 9.66 4.82 -11.68
N PRO A 62 10.87 4.39 -11.30
CA PRO A 62 12.01 4.51 -12.20
C PRO A 62 11.76 3.78 -13.51
N ASP A 63 12.37 4.27 -14.60
CA ASP A 63 12.24 3.63 -15.91
C ASP A 63 12.65 2.16 -15.87
N VAL A 64 13.64 1.84 -15.05
CA VAL A 64 14.05 0.46 -14.84
C VAL A 64 13.16 -0.10 -13.73
N ALA A 65 12.00 -0.60 -14.12
CA ALA A 65 10.99 -1.03 -13.16
C ALA A 65 11.23 -2.46 -12.66
N ASP A 66 12.43 -2.98 -12.79
CA ASP A 66 12.71 -4.35 -12.41
C ASP A 66 12.59 -4.60 -10.92
N ASN A 67 12.56 -3.53 -10.12
CA ASN A 67 12.51 -3.66 -8.67
C ASN A 67 11.10 -3.62 -8.10
N LEU A 68 10.08 -3.59 -8.94
CA LEU A 68 8.71 -3.50 -8.44
C LEU A 68 8.34 -4.71 -7.58
N GLU A 69 8.69 -5.92 -8.03
CA GLU A 69 8.44 -7.14 -7.24
C GLU A 69 9.17 -7.09 -5.90
N ALA A 70 10.40 -6.62 -5.90
CA ALA A 70 11.15 -6.50 -4.65
C ALA A 70 10.50 -5.49 -3.70
N ARG A 71 9.98 -4.40 -4.24
CA ARG A 71 9.30 -3.39 -3.42
C ARG A 71 8.00 -3.93 -2.85
N LEU A 72 7.26 -4.71 -3.64
CA LEU A 72 6.04 -5.36 -3.15
C LEU A 72 6.34 -6.39 -2.07
N LEU A 73 7.42 -7.15 -2.22
CA LEU A 73 7.84 -8.11 -1.20
C LEU A 73 8.22 -7.40 0.10
N LEU A 74 8.95 -6.30 -0.02
CA LEU A 74 9.31 -5.51 1.14
C LEU A 74 8.07 -4.99 1.84
N LEU A 75 7.11 -4.46 1.08
CA LEU A 75 5.87 -3.95 1.62
C LEU A 75 5.08 -5.05 2.32
N GLN A 76 4.97 -6.23 1.70
CA GLN A 76 4.31 -7.37 2.34
C GLN A 76 4.93 -7.70 3.70
N ARG A 77 6.26 -7.73 3.74
CA ARG A 77 6.98 -8.06 4.97
C ARG A 77 6.73 -7.01 6.05
N ARG A 78 6.79 -5.74 5.66
CA ARG A 78 6.56 -4.66 6.63
C ARG A 78 5.13 -4.70 7.17
N LEU A 79 4.17 -4.98 6.32
CA LEU A 79 2.77 -5.11 6.76
C LEU A 79 2.60 -6.28 7.72
N GLN A 80 3.22 -7.42 7.41
CA GLN A 80 3.16 -8.57 8.33
C GLN A 80 3.73 -8.25 9.69
N GLU A 81 4.80 -7.48 9.73
CA GLU A 81 5.47 -7.16 10.99
C GLU A 81 4.75 -6.09 11.79
N ASN A 82 4.14 -5.13 11.12
CA ASN A 82 3.63 -3.94 11.78
C ASN A 82 2.10 -3.79 11.74
N CYS A 83 1.43 -4.42 10.79
CA CYS A 83 0.00 -4.26 10.64
C CYS A 83 -0.64 -5.54 10.08
N PRO A 84 -0.93 -6.53 10.93
CA PRO A 84 -1.50 -7.79 10.44
C PRO A 84 -2.91 -7.65 9.88
N HIS A 85 -3.53 -6.49 10.01
CA HIS A 85 -4.87 -6.26 9.49
C HIS A 85 -4.91 -5.87 8.02
N ILE A 86 -3.76 -5.61 7.41
CA ILE A 86 -3.65 -5.30 6.00
C ILE A 86 -2.66 -6.27 5.36
N HIS A 87 -3.08 -6.96 4.31
CA HIS A 87 -2.24 -7.94 3.63
C HIS A 87 -2.23 -7.71 2.14
N ILE A 88 -1.13 -8.05 1.51
CA ILE A 88 -1.03 -8.12 0.06
C ILE A 88 -0.77 -9.59 -0.30
N GLU A 89 -1.66 -10.18 -1.08
CA GLU A 89 -1.54 -11.57 -1.51
C GLU A 89 -1.28 -11.64 -3.01
N LYS A 90 -0.29 -12.40 -3.39
CA LYS A 90 -0.05 -12.63 -4.81
C LYS A 90 -1.09 -13.62 -5.32
N THR A 91 -1.85 -13.21 -6.36
CA THR A 91 -2.92 -14.04 -6.91
C THR A 91 -2.59 -14.64 -8.26
N GLY A 92 -1.47 -14.24 -8.85
CA GLY A 92 -1.02 -14.74 -10.13
C GLY A 92 0.20 -13.97 -10.57
N ARG A 93 0.68 -14.26 -11.74
CA ARG A 93 1.86 -13.61 -12.27
C ARG A 93 1.54 -12.13 -12.55
N GLY A 94 2.24 -11.24 -11.86
CA GLY A 94 1.99 -9.81 -11.98
C GLY A 94 0.65 -9.36 -11.45
N ARG A 95 0.00 -10.17 -10.62
CA ARG A 95 -1.31 -9.84 -10.03
C ARG A 95 -1.27 -10.05 -8.54
N PHE A 96 -1.97 -9.19 -7.81
CA PHE A 96 -2.04 -9.32 -6.36
C PHE A 96 -3.36 -8.73 -5.85
N ARG A 97 -3.66 -9.08 -4.61
CA ARG A 97 -4.89 -8.63 -3.95
C ARG A 97 -4.55 -7.95 -2.64
N LEU A 98 -5.26 -6.86 -2.39
CA LEU A 98 -5.18 -6.17 -1.12
C LEU A 98 -6.30 -6.67 -0.21
N CYS A 99 -5.92 -7.17 0.98
CA CYS A 99 -6.89 -7.63 1.98
C CYS A 99 -6.85 -6.65 3.15
N VAL A 100 -7.98 -6.03 3.43
CA VAL A 100 -8.12 -5.06 4.52
C VAL A 100 -9.15 -5.61 5.49
N LEU A 101 -8.70 -6.00 6.68
CA LEU A 101 -9.54 -6.71 7.65
C LEU A 101 -10.20 -5.78 8.67
N ARG A 102 -9.87 -4.50 8.65
CA ARG A 102 -10.47 -3.51 9.55
C ARG A 102 -10.74 -2.23 8.78
N PRO A 103 -11.71 -1.42 9.22
CA PRO A 103 -11.93 -0.12 8.60
C PRO A 103 -10.65 0.73 8.61
N VAL A 104 -10.46 1.52 7.57
CA VAL A 104 -9.28 2.35 7.41
C VAL A 104 -9.72 3.79 7.20
N VAL A 105 -9.06 4.70 7.92
CA VAL A 105 -9.22 6.15 7.71
C VAL A 105 -7.91 6.66 7.13
N LEU A 106 -7.99 7.29 5.96
CA LEU A 106 -6.82 7.82 5.27
C LEU A 106 -6.64 9.30 5.60
N GLU A 107 -5.44 9.69 5.97
CA GLU A 107 -5.09 11.07 6.26
C GLU A 107 -3.88 11.48 5.44
N ASP A 108 -4.03 12.54 4.66
CA ASP A 108 -2.94 13.07 3.85
C ASP A 108 -2.34 14.25 4.63
N ALA A 109 -1.14 14.07 5.08
CA ALA A 109 -0.48 15.08 5.94
C ALA A 109 0.56 15.89 5.18
#